data_a0ed616cf544dd286cb8dbba7c8c6dce
#
_entry.id   a0ed616cf544dd286cb8dbba7c8c6dce
#
_cell.length_a   1.000
_cell.length_b   1.000
_cell.length_c   1.000
_cell.angle_alpha   90.00
_cell.angle_beta   90.00
_cell.angle_gamma   90.00
#
_symmetry.space_group_name_H-M   'P 1'
#
loop_
_entity.id
_entity.type
_entity.pdbx_description
1 polymer ?
#
loop_
_entity_poly.entity_id
_entity_poly.type
_entity_poly.pdbx_seq_one_letter_code
_entity_poly.pdbx_strand_id
1 'polypeptide(L)'
;MESKYQRYNEEIINKISEALSIYHSASDAARDMGIDVSGLIKHIKKYRIIKETLEINKCSYKTTCQKKNEACDKCRYMSLYNQVKRCASCKAGCNQICSNFTKAPHCSSLDKWPYVCNFCPNREKCRLNKYIYNPNLVWKALQENRSEPRKGSHASEGEFIRLSNLLVPLIKERHQSLPQVFQTHKEEIRWSYPTILSFIDKGLIPNLKNIDLTKRVKYPKQYKKNKDEPTNFAFLSGRTYDDFIAYISDNPFVEVVEMDTVLSGKEDNTCLLTLLFRKSNFMLAFLLKEKTNEEVKRVFRWIKEQLGIELYKQTFACILTDNGSEFADPKTIEIDEETGERICHVFYCDPGKSGQKGKIEKNHVELRKVFPKGVFFSIYSKDDINLALSHINSEPRALLNRNCPGVVAKAFLDIKVISLNDYHFIKPDEVTLHPDLLKKK
;
A
#
# COMPACT_ATOMS: atom_id res chain seq x y z
N MET A 1 -0.07 -11.06 -27.37
CA MET A 1 -1.15 -12.09 -27.44
C MET A 1 -2.40 -11.46 -26.86
N GLU A 2 -3.29 -10.97 -27.71
CA GLU A 2 -4.57 -10.43 -27.28
C GLU A 2 -5.41 -11.55 -26.66
N SER A 3 -6.00 -11.27 -25.50
CA SER A 3 -6.82 -12.20 -24.72
C SER A 3 -7.99 -12.69 -25.59
N LYS A 4 -8.03 -13.98 -25.89
CA LYS A 4 -9.07 -14.69 -26.66
C LYS A 4 -10.46 -14.72 -25.98
N TYR A 5 -10.68 -14.00 -24.88
CA TYR A 5 -11.95 -13.92 -24.18
C TYR A 5 -12.61 -12.57 -24.44
N GLN A 6 -13.47 -12.52 -25.46
CA GLN A 6 -14.39 -11.39 -25.61
C GLN A 6 -15.27 -11.27 -24.35
N ARG A 7 -15.13 -10.16 -23.63
CA ARG A 7 -15.96 -9.88 -22.46
C ARG A 7 -17.37 -9.54 -22.92
N TYR A 8 -18.38 -10.19 -22.37
CA TYR A 8 -19.77 -9.84 -22.62
C TYR A 8 -20.02 -8.38 -22.21
N ASN A 9 -20.14 -7.50 -23.19
CA ASN A 9 -20.53 -6.09 -23.04
C ASN A 9 -22.01 -5.92 -23.37
N GLU A 10 -22.56 -4.72 -23.21
CA GLU A 10 -23.95 -4.42 -23.47
C GLU A 10 -24.37 -4.72 -24.93
N GLU A 11 -23.51 -4.41 -25.88
CA GLU A 11 -23.71 -4.66 -27.31
C GLU A 11 -23.86 -6.16 -27.59
N ILE A 12 -22.96 -6.98 -27.07
CA ILE A 12 -23.01 -8.44 -27.23
C ILE A 12 -24.28 -9.03 -26.60
N ILE A 13 -24.71 -8.52 -25.44
CA ILE A 13 -25.92 -8.97 -24.75
C ILE A 13 -27.17 -8.67 -25.61
N ASN A 14 -27.24 -7.50 -26.22
CA ASN A 14 -28.32 -7.12 -27.14
C ASN A 14 -28.29 -7.98 -28.38
N LYS A 15 -27.13 -8.21 -28.99
CA LYS A 15 -26.96 -9.14 -30.12
C LYS A 15 -27.41 -10.57 -29.77
N ILE A 16 -27.12 -11.05 -28.57
CA ILE A 16 -27.64 -12.36 -28.11
C ILE A 16 -29.17 -12.36 -28.10
N SER A 17 -29.81 -11.31 -27.57
CA SER A 17 -31.25 -11.22 -27.54
C SER A 17 -31.89 -11.23 -28.91
N GLU A 18 -31.26 -10.57 -29.88
CA GLU A 18 -31.70 -10.61 -31.30
C GLU A 18 -31.47 -11.98 -31.92
N ALA A 19 -30.30 -12.56 -31.69
CA ALA A 19 -29.93 -13.87 -32.22
C ALA A 19 -30.88 -15.00 -31.78
N LEU A 20 -31.46 -14.89 -30.54
CA LEU A 20 -32.46 -15.86 -30.05
C LEU A 20 -33.72 -15.94 -30.93
N SER A 21 -34.02 -14.88 -31.70
CA SER A 21 -35.19 -14.85 -32.61
C SER A 21 -34.85 -15.21 -34.06
N ILE A 22 -33.60 -14.98 -34.49
CA ILE A 22 -33.17 -15.05 -35.87
C ILE A 22 -32.62 -16.44 -36.25
N TYR A 23 -31.74 -16.97 -35.38
CA TYR A 23 -31.00 -18.20 -35.70
C TYR A 23 -31.71 -19.47 -35.21
N HIS A 24 -31.54 -20.55 -35.92
CA HIS A 24 -32.08 -21.87 -35.60
C HIS A 24 -31.14 -22.76 -34.80
N SER A 25 -29.87 -22.36 -34.68
CA SER A 25 -28.88 -23.09 -33.92
C SER A 25 -27.95 -22.18 -33.10
N ALA A 26 -27.43 -22.70 -31.98
CA ALA A 26 -26.44 -22.00 -31.19
C ALA A 26 -25.11 -21.77 -31.94
N SER A 27 -24.78 -22.69 -32.86
CA SER A 27 -23.55 -22.62 -33.65
C SER A 27 -23.57 -21.48 -34.64
N ASP A 28 -24.71 -21.27 -35.34
CA ASP A 28 -24.85 -20.19 -36.31
C ASP A 28 -24.88 -18.83 -35.60
N ALA A 29 -25.62 -18.72 -34.52
CA ALA A 29 -25.64 -17.52 -33.68
C ALA A 29 -24.24 -17.15 -33.12
N ALA A 30 -23.50 -18.13 -32.63
CA ALA A 30 -22.16 -17.92 -32.10
C ALA A 30 -21.15 -17.51 -33.18
N ARG A 31 -21.27 -18.10 -34.40
CA ARG A 31 -20.41 -17.77 -35.52
C ARG A 31 -20.61 -16.34 -35.99
N ASP A 32 -21.85 -15.89 -36.12
CA ASP A 32 -22.16 -14.52 -36.51
C ASP A 32 -21.64 -13.48 -35.49
N MET A 33 -21.76 -13.78 -34.23
CA MET A 33 -21.27 -12.91 -33.13
C MET A 33 -19.77 -13.04 -32.85
N GLY A 34 -19.07 -13.97 -33.49
CA GLY A 34 -17.64 -14.21 -33.25
C GLY A 34 -17.30 -14.71 -31.82
N ILE A 35 -18.24 -15.44 -31.18
CA ILE A 35 -18.08 -15.93 -29.80
C ILE A 35 -18.06 -17.45 -29.74
N ASP A 36 -17.53 -18.01 -28.65
CA ASP A 36 -17.53 -19.46 -28.44
C ASP A 36 -18.94 -20.00 -28.18
N VAL A 37 -19.30 -21.09 -28.87
CA VAL A 37 -20.63 -21.73 -28.80
C VAL A 37 -20.95 -22.18 -27.37
N SER A 38 -20.00 -22.82 -26.68
CA SER A 38 -20.21 -23.31 -25.30
C SER A 38 -20.33 -22.16 -24.32
N GLY A 39 -19.58 -21.08 -24.55
CA GLY A 39 -19.68 -19.83 -23.81
C GLY A 39 -21.05 -19.19 -23.93
N LEU A 40 -21.59 -19.09 -25.16
CA LEU A 40 -22.93 -18.57 -25.45
C LEU A 40 -24.02 -19.37 -24.72
N ILE A 41 -23.99 -20.70 -24.85
CA ILE A 41 -24.96 -21.58 -24.19
C ILE A 41 -24.91 -21.43 -22.67
N LYS A 42 -23.72 -21.44 -22.09
CA LYS A 42 -23.50 -21.23 -20.62
C LYS A 42 -24.02 -19.89 -20.19
N HIS A 43 -23.76 -18.83 -20.98
CA HIS A 43 -24.24 -17.49 -20.67
C HIS A 43 -25.77 -17.40 -20.64
N ILE A 44 -26.45 -17.90 -21.71
CA ILE A 44 -27.91 -17.90 -21.80
C ILE A 44 -28.50 -18.68 -20.62
N LYS A 45 -28.02 -19.89 -20.34
CA LYS A 45 -28.51 -20.74 -19.26
C LYS A 45 -28.29 -20.12 -17.88
N LYS A 46 -27.18 -19.40 -17.69
CA LYS A 46 -26.84 -18.74 -16.41
C LYS A 46 -27.71 -17.52 -16.15
N TYR A 47 -27.98 -16.70 -17.14
CA TYR A 47 -28.63 -15.40 -16.96
C TYR A 47 -30.11 -15.36 -17.38
N ARG A 48 -30.70 -16.50 -17.81
CA ARG A 48 -32.14 -16.59 -18.01
C ARG A 48 -32.90 -16.48 -16.70
N ILE A 49 -33.96 -15.70 -16.69
CA ILE A 49 -34.78 -15.45 -15.52
C ILE A 49 -35.95 -16.43 -15.52
N ILE A 50 -36.20 -17.02 -14.33
CA ILE A 50 -37.32 -17.95 -14.15
C ILE A 50 -38.56 -17.15 -13.75
N LYS A 51 -39.58 -17.13 -14.61
CA LYS A 51 -40.90 -16.62 -14.26
C LYS A 51 -41.78 -17.80 -13.84
N GLU A 52 -42.01 -17.91 -12.55
CA GLU A 52 -42.84 -18.96 -12.01
C GLU A 52 -44.28 -18.82 -12.49
N THR A 53 -44.94 -19.95 -12.72
CA THR A 53 -46.36 -19.96 -13.03
C THR A 53 -47.17 -19.76 -11.76
N LEU A 54 -48.33 -19.12 -11.90
CA LEU A 54 -49.29 -18.93 -10.81
C LEU A 54 -49.96 -20.24 -10.33
N GLU A 55 -49.69 -21.36 -11.00
CA GLU A 55 -50.22 -22.66 -10.59
C GLU A 55 -49.55 -23.15 -9.29
N ILE A 56 -50.36 -23.34 -8.29
CA ILE A 56 -49.93 -23.72 -6.95
C ILE A 56 -49.60 -25.21 -6.90
N ASN A 57 -50.35 -26.06 -7.64
CA ASN A 57 -50.11 -27.49 -7.68
C ASN A 57 -49.13 -27.84 -8.88
N LYS A 58 -47.89 -28.15 -8.54
CA LYS A 58 -46.84 -28.50 -9.49
C LYS A 58 -46.68 -30.02 -9.73
N CYS A 59 -47.71 -30.84 -9.34
CA CYS A 59 -47.65 -32.26 -9.56
C CYS A 59 -47.95 -32.63 -11.04
N SER A 60 -47.19 -33.55 -11.60
CA SER A 60 -47.42 -34.02 -12.97
C SER A 60 -48.75 -34.75 -13.16
N TYR A 61 -49.25 -35.40 -12.09
CA TYR A 61 -50.51 -36.11 -12.06
C TYR A 61 -51.73 -35.26 -11.63
N LYS A 62 -51.62 -33.94 -11.57
CA LYS A 62 -52.67 -33.04 -11.06
C LYS A 62 -54.03 -33.15 -11.74
N THR A 63 -54.05 -33.60 -13.01
CA THR A 63 -55.27 -33.81 -13.80
C THR A 63 -55.78 -35.27 -13.73
N THR A 64 -54.90 -36.25 -13.51
CA THR A 64 -55.16 -37.69 -13.59
C THR A 64 -54.95 -38.39 -12.26
N CYS A 65 -54.85 -37.63 -11.15
CA CYS A 65 -54.52 -38.16 -9.83
C CYS A 65 -55.60 -39.16 -9.37
N GLN A 66 -55.21 -40.42 -9.18
CA GLN A 66 -56.09 -41.50 -8.68
C GLN A 66 -56.31 -41.43 -7.17
N LYS A 67 -55.42 -40.72 -6.44
CA LYS A 67 -55.55 -40.48 -4.98
C LYS A 67 -56.25 -39.17 -4.63
N LYS A 68 -57.01 -38.69 -5.53
CA LYS A 68 -57.88 -37.53 -5.32
C LYS A 68 -58.84 -37.84 -4.18
N ASN A 69 -58.99 -36.95 -3.25
CA ASN A 69 -59.76 -37.05 -2.01
C ASN A 69 -59.18 -37.94 -0.89
N GLU A 70 -58.03 -38.60 -1.15
CA GLU A 70 -57.40 -39.46 -0.13
C GLU A 70 -56.03 -38.94 0.28
N ALA A 71 -55.41 -38.16 -0.58
CA ALA A 71 -54.00 -37.76 -0.43
C ALA A 71 -53.73 -36.80 0.73
N CYS A 72 -54.69 -36.04 1.19
CA CYS A 72 -54.59 -35.15 2.36
C CYS A 72 -55.92 -34.87 3.01
N ASP A 73 -55.91 -34.41 4.28
CA ASP A 73 -57.10 -34.12 5.06
C ASP A 73 -58.00 -33.08 4.41
N LYS A 74 -57.44 -32.10 3.70
CA LYS A 74 -58.25 -31.14 2.93
C LYS A 74 -59.01 -31.79 1.79
N CYS A 75 -58.44 -32.79 1.11
CA CYS A 75 -59.14 -33.55 0.10
C CYS A 75 -60.27 -34.38 0.71
N ARG A 76 -60.05 -35.05 1.85
CA ARG A 76 -61.07 -35.78 2.59
C ARG A 76 -62.20 -34.88 3.04
N TYR A 77 -61.89 -33.76 3.67
CA TYR A 77 -62.88 -32.82 4.15
C TYR A 77 -63.75 -32.25 3.01
N MET A 78 -63.18 -31.89 1.91
CA MET A 78 -63.92 -31.39 0.75
C MET A 78 -64.76 -32.47 0.04
N SER A 79 -64.40 -33.74 0.15
CA SER A 79 -65.13 -34.89 -0.34
C SER A 79 -66.39 -35.13 0.48
N LEU A 80 -66.36 -34.98 1.80
CA LEU A 80 -67.47 -35.13 2.69
C LEU A 80 -68.64 -34.13 2.42
N TYR A 81 -68.32 -32.98 1.82
CA TYR A 81 -69.32 -31.93 1.48
C TYR A 81 -69.64 -31.88 -0.01
N ASN A 82 -69.42 -32.96 -0.78
CA ASN A 82 -69.72 -33.05 -2.21
C ASN A 82 -68.98 -31.95 -3.11
N GLN A 83 -68.01 -31.27 -2.53
CA GLN A 83 -67.23 -30.26 -3.25
C GLN A 83 -66.00 -30.87 -3.95
N VAL A 84 -66.21 -31.61 -4.99
CA VAL A 84 -65.13 -32.26 -5.76
C VAL A 84 -64.32 -31.21 -6.53
N LYS A 85 -63.28 -30.67 -5.94
CA LYS A 85 -62.29 -29.84 -6.63
C LYS A 85 -61.27 -30.74 -7.28
N ARG A 86 -60.90 -30.48 -8.55
CA ARG A 86 -59.80 -31.15 -9.22
C ARG A 86 -58.50 -30.71 -8.60
N CYS A 87 -57.50 -31.61 -8.49
CA CYS A 87 -56.17 -31.28 -7.99
C CYS A 87 -55.52 -30.12 -8.70
N ALA A 88 -55.84 -29.93 -9.98
CA ALA A 88 -55.35 -28.82 -10.79
C ALA A 88 -55.77 -27.43 -10.24
N SER A 89 -56.93 -27.33 -9.60
CA SER A 89 -57.45 -26.08 -8.98
C SER A 89 -57.22 -26.03 -7.49
N CYS A 90 -56.61 -27.05 -6.86
CA CYS A 90 -56.38 -27.11 -5.43
C CYS A 90 -55.28 -26.14 -5.02
N LYS A 91 -55.55 -25.33 -4.01
CA LYS A 91 -54.61 -24.41 -3.37
C LYS A 91 -53.83 -25.04 -2.21
N ALA A 92 -53.99 -26.34 -1.96
CA ALA A 92 -53.25 -27.04 -0.92
C ALA A 92 -51.81 -27.35 -1.38
N GLY A 93 -50.84 -27.27 -0.50
CA GLY A 93 -49.42 -27.58 -0.78
C GLY A 93 -49.18 -29.07 -0.89
N CYS A 94 -49.80 -29.80 -1.86
CA CYS A 94 -49.64 -31.25 -2.02
C CYS A 94 -48.20 -31.71 -2.12
N ASN A 95 -47.29 -30.90 -2.61
CA ASN A 95 -45.84 -31.15 -2.67
C ASN A 95 -45.21 -31.37 -1.30
N GLN A 96 -45.85 -30.97 -0.22
CA GLN A 96 -45.39 -31.13 1.17
C GLN A 96 -45.99 -32.35 1.90
N ILE A 97 -47.14 -32.82 1.45
CA ILE A 97 -47.94 -33.83 2.18
C ILE A 97 -48.29 -35.08 1.38
N CYS A 98 -48.10 -35.07 0.05
CA CYS A 98 -48.41 -36.21 -0.79
C CYS A 98 -47.17 -37.05 -1.07
N SER A 99 -47.15 -38.32 -0.59
CA SER A 99 -46.07 -39.28 -0.81
C SER A 99 -45.85 -39.62 -2.29
N ASN A 100 -46.90 -39.47 -3.15
CA ASN A 100 -46.82 -39.72 -4.56
C ASN A 100 -46.66 -38.45 -5.42
N PHE A 101 -46.23 -37.35 -4.79
CA PHE A 101 -45.98 -36.10 -5.50
C PHE A 101 -44.84 -36.31 -6.52
N THR A 102 -45.12 -36.08 -7.80
CA THR A 102 -44.12 -36.08 -8.86
C THR A 102 -44.10 -34.69 -9.46
N LYS A 103 -42.96 -34.04 -9.40
CA LYS A 103 -42.78 -32.70 -9.96
C LYS A 103 -43.04 -32.71 -11.46
N ALA A 104 -43.82 -31.78 -11.96
CA ALA A 104 -44.08 -31.64 -13.39
C ALA A 104 -42.74 -31.55 -14.17
N PRO A 105 -42.58 -32.27 -15.25
CA PRO A 105 -41.38 -32.23 -16.06
C PRO A 105 -41.09 -30.81 -16.55
N HIS A 106 -39.83 -30.45 -16.66
CA HIS A 106 -39.52 -29.21 -17.32
C HIS A 106 -39.77 -29.34 -18.83
N CYS A 107 -39.94 -28.22 -19.54
CA CYS A 107 -40.18 -28.24 -20.97
C CYS A 107 -38.95 -28.75 -21.73
N SER A 108 -39.06 -29.83 -22.50
CA SER A 108 -37.96 -30.40 -23.30
C SER A 108 -37.41 -29.43 -24.34
N SER A 109 -38.19 -28.43 -24.79
CA SER A 109 -37.71 -27.37 -25.67
C SER A 109 -36.60 -26.50 -25.02
N LEU A 110 -36.51 -26.48 -23.70
CA LEU A 110 -35.44 -25.76 -22.99
C LEU A 110 -34.09 -26.50 -22.97
N ASP A 111 -34.06 -27.75 -23.44
CA ASP A 111 -32.82 -28.52 -23.61
C ASP A 111 -32.16 -28.26 -24.95
N LYS A 112 -32.88 -27.63 -25.87
CA LYS A 112 -32.45 -27.24 -27.21
C LYS A 112 -32.41 -25.74 -27.38
N TRP A 113 -31.72 -25.25 -28.41
CA TRP A 113 -31.76 -23.85 -28.79
C TRP A 113 -33.19 -23.36 -28.95
N PRO A 114 -33.57 -22.17 -28.46
CA PRO A 114 -32.71 -21.12 -27.86
C PRO A 114 -32.56 -21.19 -26.32
N TYR A 115 -32.95 -22.28 -25.64
CA TYR A 115 -32.86 -22.52 -24.17
C TYR A 115 -33.72 -21.59 -23.33
N VAL A 116 -34.56 -20.78 -23.94
CA VAL A 116 -35.47 -19.79 -23.34
C VAL A 116 -36.85 -19.82 -23.97
N CYS A 117 -37.83 -19.21 -23.31
CA CYS A 117 -39.21 -19.16 -23.78
C CYS A 117 -39.58 -17.87 -24.52
N ASN A 118 -38.58 -17.00 -24.84
CA ASN A 118 -38.84 -15.68 -25.42
C ASN A 118 -39.71 -15.76 -26.68
N PHE A 119 -39.40 -16.67 -27.57
CA PHE A 119 -40.04 -16.83 -28.91
C PHE A 119 -40.81 -18.15 -29.03
N CYS A 120 -41.17 -18.79 -27.90
CA CYS A 120 -41.94 -20.03 -27.92
C CYS A 120 -43.39 -19.78 -28.39
N PRO A 121 -43.89 -20.43 -29.43
CA PRO A 121 -45.26 -20.22 -29.96
C PRO A 121 -46.32 -20.58 -28.95
N ASN A 122 -46.04 -21.51 -28.03
CA ASN A 122 -46.96 -21.93 -26.96
C ASN A 122 -46.80 -21.12 -25.68
N ARG A 123 -46.06 -20.03 -25.67
CA ARG A 123 -45.67 -19.27 -24.44
C ARG A 123 -46.88 -18.88 -23.61
N GLU A 124 -47.95 -18.39 -24.20
CA GLU A 124 -49.10 -17.89 -23.47
C GLU A 124 -49.97 -19.03 -22.85
N LYS A 125 -50.09 -20.14 -23.57
CA LYS A 125 -50.83 -21.34 -23.16
C LYS A 125 -50.02 -22.27 -22.22
N CYS A 126 -48.70 -22.06 -22.15
CA CYS A 126 -47.80 -22.91 -21.38
C CYS A 126 -47.99 -22.72 -19.87
N ARG A 127 -48.20 -23.84 -19.15
CA ARG A 127 -48.39 -23.88 -17.68
C ARG A 127 -47.11 -24.20 -16.91
N LEU A 128 -45.99 -24.45 -17.60
CA LEU A 128 -44.71 -24.70 -16.99
C LEU A 128 -43.99 -23.38 -16.69
N ASN A 129 -43.02 -23.42 -15.76
CA ASN A 129 -42.17 -22.26 -15.49
C ASN A 129 -41.53 -21.75 -16.77
N LYS A 130 -41.54 -20.45 -16.95
CA LYS A 130 -41.02 -19.79 -18.17
C LYS A 130 -39.62 -19.29 -17.88
N TYR A 131 -38.73 -19.51 -18.80
CA TYR A 131 -37.35 -19.06 -18.78
C TYR A 131 -37.18 -17.94 -19.80
N ILE A 132 -36.88 -16.74 -19.36
CA ILE A 132 -36.86 -15.53 -20.19
C ILE A 132 -35.47 -14.93 -20.16
N TYR A 133 -34.92 -14.60 -21.32
CA TYR A 133 -33.72 -13.81 -21.46
C TYR A 133 -34.11 -12.34 -21.68
N ASN A 134 -33.71 -11.45 -20.73
CA ASN A 134 -33.95 -10.02 -20.83
C ASN A 134 -32.60 -9.29 -20.80
N PRO A 135 -32.17 -8.63 -21.90
CA PRO A 135 -30.87 -8.04 -22.03
C PRO A 135 -30.60 -6.99 -20.93
N ASN A 136 -31.58 -6.15 -20.58
CA ASN A 136 -31.41 -5.12 -19.56
C ASN A 136 -31.16 -5.73 -18.15
N LEU A 137 -31.90 -6.78 -17.81
CA LEU A 137 -31.71 -7.46 -16.52
C LEU A 137 -30.42 -8.28 -16.49
N VAL A 138 -30.01 -8.86 -17.62
CA VAL A 138 -28.72 -9.55 -17.76
C VAL A 138 -27.58 -8.56 -17.60
N TRP A 139 -27.67 -7.39 -18.24
CA TRP A 139 -26.66 -6.34 -18.12
C TRP A 139 -26.54 -5.85 -16.69
N LYS A 140 -27.65 -5.58 -16.03
CA LYS A 140 -27.68 -5.17 -14.62
C LYS A 140 -27.02 -6.22 -13.70
N ALA A 141 -27.37 -7.50 -13.87
CA ALA A 141 -26.78 -8.61 -13.13
C ALA A 141 -25.28 -8.76 -13.37
N LEU A 142 -24.80 -8.51 -14.61
CA LEU A 142 -23.37 -8.50 -14.94
C LEU A 142 -22.66 -7.32 -14.27
N GLN A 143 -23.26 -6.15 -14.25
CA GLN A 143 -22.71 -4.98 -13.57
C GLN A 143 -22.61 -5.22 -12.05
N GLU A 144 -23.64 -5.76 -11.43
CA GLU A 144 -23.67 -6.14 -10.02
C GLU A 144 -22.58 -7.17 -9.70
N ASN A 145 -22.48 -8.25 -10.47
CA ASN A 145 -21.43 -9.27 -10.33
C ASN A 145 -20.02 -8.74 -10.56
N ARG A 146 -19.85 -7.65 -11.34
CA ARG A 146 -18.54 -6.98 -11.51
C ARG A 146 -18.21 -6.03 -10.36
N SER A 147 -19.20 -5.47 -9.71
CA SER A 147 -19.06 -4.49 -8.64
C SER A 147 -18.96 -5.12 -7.25
N GLU A 148 -19.65 -6.24 -7.01
CA GLU A 148 -19.63 -6.94 -5.71
C GLU A 148 -18.24 -7.39 -5.25
N PRO A 149 -17.39 -8.03 -6.08
CA PRO A 149 -16.03 -8.39 -5.67
C PRO A 149 -15.15 -7.19 -5.36
N ARG A 150 -15.52 -5.99 -5.83
CA ARG A 150 -14.79 -4.74 -5.57
C ARG A 150 -15.32 -3.95 -4.38
N LYS A 151 -16.51 -4.26 -3.90
CA LYS A 151 -17.15 -3.59 -2.75
C LYS A 151 -16.80 -4.22 -1.41
N GLY A 152 -16.42 -5.48 -1.38
CA GLY A 152 -16.05 -6.21 -0.17
C GLY A 152 -14.53 -6.37 -0.03
N SER A 153 -14.02 -6.41 1.19
CA SER A 153 -12.70 -6.93 1.46
C SER A 153 -12.78 -8.46 1.50
N HIS A 154 -11.84 -9.15 0.88
CA HIS A 154 -11.72 -10.61 1.01
C HIS A 154 -11.17 -11.03 2.39
N ALA A 155 -10.97 -10.08 3.30
CA ALA A 155 -10.51 -10.32 4.65
C ALA A 155 -11.70 -10.56 5.60
N SER A 156 -11.57 -11.53 6.48
CA SER A 156 -12.53 -11.81 7.53
C SER A 156 -12.43 -10.78 8.67
N GLU A 157 -13.48 -10.65 9.48
CA GLU A 157 -13.47 -9.80 10.68
C GLU A 157 -12.34 -10.18 11.64
N GLY A 158 -12.04 -11.47 11.79
CA GLY A 158 -10.91 -11.95 12.58
C GLY A 158 -9.56 -11.49 12.06
N GLU A 159 -9.39 -11.36 10.74
CA GLU A 159 -8.16 -10.79 10.15
C GLU A 159 -8.03 -9.29 10.44
N PHE A 160 -9.12 -8.53 10.42
CA PHE A 160 -9.08 -7.11 10.80
C PHE A 160 -8.74 -6.91 12.27
N ILE A 161 -9.24 -7.75 13.16
CA ILE A 161 -8.87 -7.74 14.58
C ILE A 161 -7.40 -8.08 14.75
N ARG A 162 -6.89 -9.09 14.05
CA ARG A 162 -5.47 -9.45 14.06
C ARG A 162 -4.57 -8.30 13.57
N LEU A 163 -4.95 -7.67 12.46
CA LEU A 163 -4.24 -6.49 11.94
C LEU A 163 -4.30 -5.33 12.92
N SER A 164 -5.43 -5.09 13.58
CA SER A 164 -5.57 -4.06 14.61
C SER A 164 -4.61 -4.33 15.77
N ASN A 165 -4.57 -5.54 16.29
CA ASN A 165 -3.69 -5.92 17.42
C ASN A 165 -2.19 -5.76 17.07
N LEU A 166 -1.79 -5.95 15.82
CA LEU A 166 -0.43 -5.73 15.37
C LEU A 166 -0.14 -4.24 15.10
N LEU A 167 -1.01 -3.57 14.34
CA LEU A 167 -0.73 -2.23 13.82
C LEU A 167 -0.95 -1.11 14.85
N VAL A 168 -1.98 -1.23 15.70
CA VAL A 168 -2.36 -0.14 16.62
C VAL A 168 -1.27 0.17 17.64
N PRO A 169 -0.67 -0.79 18.36
CA PRO A 169 0.40 -0.50 19.31
C PRO A 169 1.63 0.14 18.64
N LEU A 170 2.03 -0.39 17.47
CA LEU A 170 3.20 0.11 16.76
C LEU A 170 3.00 1.52 16.20
N ILE A 171 1.81 1.82 15.66
CA ILE A 171 1.54 3.11 15.05
C ILE A 171 1.16 4.18 16.10
N LYS A 172 0.28 3.85 17.06
CA LYS A 172 -0.23 4.85 18.00
C LYS A 172 0.65 5.04 19.22
N GLU A 173 1.21 3.96 19.76
CA GLU A 173 2.01 4.04 21.01
C GLU A 173 3.50 4.24 20.70
N ARG A 174 4.02 3.57 19.67
CA ARG A 174 5.43 3.69 19.25
C ARG A 174 5.64 4.72 18.14
N HIS A 175 4.57 5.34 17.62
CA HIS A 175 4.62 6.35 16.57
C HIS A 175 5.36 5.91 15.31
N GLN A 176 5.35 4.60 15.02
CA GLN A 176 6.00 4.04 13.85
C GLN A 176 5.21 4.37 12.56
N SER A 177 5.93 4.58 11.48
CA SER A 177 5.29 4.77 10.18
C SER A 177 4.76 3.42 9.65
N LEU A 178 3.62 3.43 8.97
CA LEU A 178 3.09 2.21 8.35
C LEU A 178 4.11 1.52 7.40
N PRO A 179 4.94 2.24 6.58
CA PRO A 179 6.01 1.61 5.82
C PRO A 179 7.03 0.86 6.68
N GLN A 180 7.42 1.42 7.83
CA GLN A 180 8.34 0.77 8.77
C GLN A 180 7.74 -0.53 9.30
N VAL A 181 6.52 -0.47 9.85
CA VAL A 181 5.80 -1.64 10.36
C VAL A 181 5.64 -2.71 9.28
N PHE A 182 5.27 -2.31 8.07
CA PHE A 182 5.12 -3.24 6.96
C PHE A 182 6.45 -3.91 6.54
N GLN A 183 7.58 -3.21 6.65
CA GLN A 183 8.90 -3.79 6.36
C GLN A 183 9.32 -4.80 7.43
N THR A 184 9.07 -4.49 8.70
CA THR A 184 9.45 -5.34 9.82
C THR A 184 8.59 -6.60 9.90
N HIS A 185 7.25 -6.45 9.73
CA HIS A 185 6.27 -7.53 9.90
C HIS A 185 5.71 -8.07 8.57
N LYS A 186 6.45 -7.98 7.48
CA LYS A 186 5.96 -8.40 6.15
C LYS A 186 5.52 -9.86 6.09
N GLU A 187 6.16 -10.74 6.85
CA GLU A 187 5.81 -12.16 6.87
C GLU A 187 4.52 -12.43 7.65
N GLU A 188 4.21 -11.58 8.63
CA GLU A 188 2.99 -11.65 9.42
C GLU A 188 1.80 -11.00 8.72
N ILE A 189 2.06 -10.01 7.85
CA ILE A 189 1.04 -9.28 7.11
C ILE A 189 0.83 -9.94 5.75
N ARG A 190 -0.26 -10.71 5.63
CA ARG A 190 -0.65 -11.41 4.39
C ARG A 190 -0.92 -10.48 3.21
N TRP A 191 -1.36 -9.25 3.47
CA TRP A 191 -1.86 -8.31 2.48
C TRP A 191 -0.77 -7.39 1.94
N SER A 192 -0.93 -6.93 0.70
CA SER A 192 -0.02 -5.94 0.13
C SER A 192 -0.15 -4.57 0.83
N TYR A 193 0.90 -3.77 0.81
CA TYR A 193 0.91 -2.43 1.39
C TYR A 193 -0.26 -1.53 0.89
N PRO A 194 -0.57 -1.45 -0.42
CA PRO A 194 -1.73 -0.70 -0.91
C PRO A 194 -3.06 -1.24 -0.40
N THR A 195 -3.17 -2.56 -0.18
CA THR A 195 -4.38 -3.19 0.36
C THR A 195 -4.61 -2.80 1.82
N ILE A 196 -3.55 -2.80 2.65
CA ILE A 196 -3.64 -2.34 4.05
C ILE A 196 -4.05 -0.87 4.10
N LEU A 197 -3.46 -0.02 3.26
CA LEU A 197 -3.89 1.39 3.14
C LEU A 197 -5.38 1.51 2.79
N SER A 198 -5.87 0.72 1.83
CA SER A 198 -7.30 0.70 1.48
C SER A 198 -8.19 0.24 2.63
N PHE A 199 -7.74 -0.70 3.44
CA PHE A 199 -8.48 -1.15 4.63
C PHE A 199 -8.58 -0.04 5.68
N ILE A 200 -7.48 0.71 5.89
CA ILE A 200 -7.46 1.87 6.80
C ILE A 200 -8.36 2.98 6.26
N ASP A 201 -8.30 3.30 4.95
CA ASP A 201 -9.14 4.30 4.28
C ASP A 201 -10.64 4.00 4.43
N LYS A 202 -11.00 2.73 4.37
CA LYS A 202 -12.39 2.26 4.52
C LYS A 202 -12.83 2.09 5.98
N GLY A 203 -11.93 2.32 6.94
CA GLY A 203 -12.20 2.14 8.37
C GLY A 203 -12.46 0.70 8.78
N LEU A 204 -11.91 -0.28 8.04
CA LEU A 204 -12.13 -1.71 8.29
C LEU A 204 -11.24 -2.25 9.43
N ILE A 205 -10.10 -1.60 9.70
CA ILE A 205 -9.21 -1.98 10.80
C ILE A 205 -9.66 -1.26 12.07
N PRO A 206 -10.12 -1.98 13.11
CA PRO A 206 -10.56 -1.35 14.35
C PRO A 206 -9.48 -0.46 14.98
N ASN A 207 -9.88 0.65 15.56
CA ASN A 207 -9.01 1.58 16.27
C ASN A 207 -7.87 2.22 15.46
N LEU A 208 -7.84 2.08 14.10
CA LEU A 208 -6.84 2.68 13.24
C LEU A 208 -7.51 3.53 12.14
N LYS A 209 -7.13 4.80 12.06
CA LYS A 209 -7.66 5.77 11.09
C LYS A 209 -6.52 6.43 10.30
N ASN A 210 -6.85 7.05 9.17
CA ASN A 210 -5.89 7.79 8.35
C ASN A 210 -5.15 8.90 9.10
N ILE A 211 -5.78 9.52 10.09
CA ILE A 211 -5.16 10.57 10.90
C ILE A 211 -4.01 10.03 11.77
N ASP A 212 -4.03 8.74 12.09
CA ASP A 212 -2.99 8.08 12.88
C ASP A 212 -1.72 7.79 12.05
N LEU A 213 -1.83 7.93 10.70
CA LEU A 213 -0.72 7.64 9.79
C LEU A 213 0.14 8.87 9.54
N THR A 214 1.46 8.73 9.72
CA THR A 214 2.42 9.75 9.32
C THR A 214 2.41 9.94 7.79
N LYS A 215 2.47 11.19 7.30
CA LYS A 215 2.62 11.58 5.87
C LYS A 215 1.37 11.46 4.98
N ARG A 216 0.15 11.41 5.51
CA ARG A 216 -1.06 11.47 4.66
C ARG A 216 -1.46 12.89 4.25
N VAL A 217 -1.04 13.91 4.98
CA VAL A 217 -1.34 15.30 4.66
C VAL A 217 -0.18 15.92 3.89
N LYS A 218 -0.42 16.35 2.65
CA LYS A 218 0.53 17.12 1.84
C LYS A 218 0.21 18.60 2.00
N TYR A 219 1.12 19.35 2.62
CA TYR A 219 1.03 20.80 2.63
C TYR A 219 1.62 21.39 1.32
N PRO A 220 1.01 22.43 0.74
CA PRO A 220 1.61 23.11 -0.40
C PRO A 220 2.97 23.68 -0.03
N LYS A 221 3.98 23.48 -0.88
CA LYS A 221 5.33 24.02 -0.68
C LYS A 221 5.27 25.54 -0.85
N GLN A 222 5.58 26.28 0.19
CA GLN A 222 5.84 27.71 0.08
C GLN A 222 7.26 27.92 -0.47
N TYR A 223 7.36 28.42 -1.69
CA TYR A 223 8.64 28.85 -2.26
C TYR A 223 9.03 30.20 -1.65
N LYS A 224 10.09 30.20 -0.82
CA LYS A 224 10.75 31.45 -0.44
C LYS A 224 11.77 31.78 -1.53
N LYS A 225 11.71 32.98 -2.08
CA LYS A 225 12.80 33.55 -2.88
C LYS A 225 13.98 33.76 -1.94
N ASN A 226 15.07 33.04 -2.15
CA ASN A 226 16.33 33.34 -1.49
C ASN A 226 16.83 34.69 -2.03
N LYS A 227 17.19 35.59 -1.14
CA LYS A 227 18.03 36.73 -1.48
C LYS A 227 19.45 36.23 -1.56
N ASP A 228 20.05 36.34 -2.73
CA ASP A 228 21.47 36.03 -2.93
C ASP A 228 22.30 37.08 -2.18
N GLU A 229 22.94 36.71 -1.10
CA GLU A 229 24.00 37.51 -0.50
C GLU A 229 25.32 37.18 -1.23
N PRO A 230 26.17 38.20 -1.53
CA PRO A 230 27.43 37.98 -2.19
C PRO A 230 28.39 37.23 -1.25
N THR A 231 28.64 35.98 -1.52
CA THR A 231 29.56 35.12 -0.79
C THR A 231 30.92 35.13 -1.49
N ASN A 232 32.01 35.23 -0.72
CA ASN A 232 33.36 35.09 -1.24
C ASN A 232 33.63 33.61 -1.53
N PHE A 233 33.70 33.22 -2.80
CA PHE A 233 33.82 31.84 -3.27
C PHE A 233 35.27 31.38 -3.47
N ALA A 234 36.25 32.05 -2.92
CA ALA A 234 37.69 31.69 -3.10
C ALA A 234 37.99 30.25 -2.60
N PHE A 235 37.25 29.73 -1.62
CA PHE A 235 37.42 28.36 -1.10
C PHE A 235 36.95 27.27 -2.06
N LEU A 236 36.21 27.60 -3.12
CA LEU A 236 35.67 26.63 -4.10
C LEU A 236 36.69 26.18 -5.14
N SER A 237 37.85 26.83 -5.25
CA SER A 237 38.88 26.46 -6.24
C SER A 237 39.33 25.00 -6.06
N GLY A 238 39.06 24.14 -7.05
CA GLY A 238 39.37 22.70 -7.01
C GLY A 238 38.46 21.91 -6.05
N ARG A 239 37.31 22.45 -5.71
CA ARG A 239 36.33 21.83 -4.77
C ARG A 239 34.90 21.98 -5.26
N THR A 240 34.68 22.22 -6.53
CA THR A 240 33.33 22.32 -7.12
C THR A 240 32.65 20.96 -7.18
N TYR A 241 31.35 20.94 -7.49
CA TYR A 241 30.63 19.68 -7.71
C TYR A 241 31.16 18.90 -8.93
N ASP A 242 31.68 19.59 -9.96
CA ASP A 242 32.32 18.94 -11.10
C ASP A 242 33.62 18.27 -10.69
N ASP A 243 34.44 18.93 -9.83
CA ASP A 243 35.63 18.33 -9.22
C ASP A 243 35.31 17.09 -8.39
N PHE A 244 34.17 17.12 -7.66
CA PHE A 244 33.63 15.98 -6.92
C PHE A 244 33.30 14.80 -7.87
N ILE A 245 32.62 15.05 -8.97
CA ILE A 245 32.27 14.01 -9.94
C ILE A 245 33.53 13.39 -10.54
N ALA A 246 34.53 14.21 -10.90
CA ALA A 246 35.83 13.73 -11.39
C ALA A 246 36.52 12.85 -10.33
N TYR A 247 36.60 13.34 -9.09
CA TYR A 247 37.22 12.60 -7.99
C TYR A 247 36.59 11.25 -7.74
N ILE A 248 35.25 11.13 -7.77
CA ILE A 248 34.53 9.86 -7.56
C ILE A 248 34.78 8.93 -8.76
N SER A 249 34.84 9.45 -9.98
CA SER A 249 35.17 8.64 -11.18
C SER A 249 36.51 7.96 -11.06
N ASP A 250 37.52 8.67 -10.52
CA ASP A 250 38.84 8.14 -10.28
C ASP A 250 38.92 7.24 -9.04
N ASN A 251 38.00 7.41 -8.09
CA ASN A 251 37.95 6.71 -6.81
C ASN A 251 36.57 6.04 -6.56
N PRO A 252 36.16 5.07 -7.37
CA PRO A 252 34.75 4.55 -7.35
C PRO A 252 34.37 3.83 -6.07
N PHE A 253 35.35 3.42 -5.26
CA PHE A 253 35.10 2.71 -4.00
C PHE A 253 35.19 3.61 -2.76
N VAL A 254 35.48 4.90 -2.93
CA VAL A 254 35.56 5.83 -1.79
C VAL A 254 34.21 5.94 -1.09
N GLU A 255 34.22 6.05 0.25
CA GLU A 255 33.03 6.43 0.99
C GLU A 255 32.83 7.95 0.85
N VAL A 256 31.60 8.35 0.55
CA VAL A 256 31.21 9.75 0.50
C VAL A 256 30.42 10.08 1.75
N VAL A 257 30.89 11.06 2.50
CA VAL A 257 30.18 11.59 3.66
C VAL A 257 29.47 12.88 3.26
N GLU A 258 28.14 12.90 3.31
CA GLU A 258 27.38 14.15 3.16
C GLU A 258 27.38 14.88 4.48
N MET A 259 27.69 16.18 4.45
CA MET A 259 27.75 17.04 5.62
C MET A 259 26.73 18.19 5.50
N ASP A 260 26.02 18.49 6.59
CA ASP A 260 25.05 19.57 6.66
C ASP A 260 24.79 20.03 8.09
N THR A 261 24.18 21.21 8.26
CA THR A 261 23.74 21.69 9.56
C THR A 261 22.22 21.71 9.67
N VAL A 262 21.70 21.32 10.82
CA VAL A 262 20.27 21.37 11.15
C VAL A 262 20.04 22.47 12.19
N LEU A 263 19.36 23.53 11.77
CA LEU A 263 19.12 24.70 12.61
C LEU A 263 18.12 24.41 13.73
N SER A 264 18.34 25.05 14.87
CA SER A 264 17.44 25.14 16.03
C SER A 264 16.25 26.08 15.75
N GLY A 265 15.45 26.35 16.77
CA GLY A 265 14.46 27.44 16.78
C GLY A 265 15.09 28.82 16.63
N LYS A 266 14.32 29.83 16.22
CA LYS A 266 14.85 31.15 15.84
C LYS A 266 15.63 31.91 16.93
N GLU A 267 15.37 31.60 18.18
CA GLU A 267 15.99 32.28 19.34
C GLU A 267 17.13 31.45 19.94
N ASP A 268 17.48 30.32 19.35
CA ASP A 268 18.54 29.44 19.81
C ASP A 268 19.67 29.38 18.78
N ASN A 269 20.86 29.76 19.16
CA ASN A 269 22.04 29.77 18.29
C ASN A 269 22.61 28.37 18.07
N THR A 270 22.21 27.38 18.86
CA THR A 270 22.69 26.00 18.71
C THR A 270 22.21 25.36 17.41
N CYS A 271 22.99 24.45 16.89
CA CYS A 271 22.61 23.64 15.74
C CYS A 271 23.25 22.25 15.81
N LEU A 272 22.77 21.33 15.00
CA LEU A 272 23.38 20.01 14.84
C LEU A 272 24.23 19.97 13.56
N LEU A 273 25.53 19.65 13.68
CA LEU A 273 26.31 19.18 12.54
C LEU A 273 25.97 17.73 12.29
N THR A 274 25.55 17.40 11.09
CA THR A 274 25.20 16.03 10.69
C THR A 274 26.14 15.52 9.62
N LEU A 275 26.59 14.26 9.77
CA LEU A 275 27.46 13.55 8.84
C LEU A 275 26.77 12.26 8.43
N LEU A 276 26.51 12.09 7.14
CA LEU A 276 25.82 10.91 6.60
C LEU A 276 26.74 10.12 5.66
N PHE A 277 26.97 8.87 5.98
CA PHE A 277 27.71 7.92 5.15
C PHE A 277 26.82 7.39 4.02
N ARG A 278 27.18 7.67 2.77
CA ARG A 278 26.30 7.38 1.62
C ARG A 278 26.01 5.90 1.40
N LYS A 279 26.97 4.99 1.67
CA LYS A 279 26.77 3.55 1.43
C LYS A 279 25.79 2.93 2.43
N SER A 280 25.93 3.27 3.70
CA SER A 280 25.13 2.70 4.79
C SER A 280 23.90 3.51 5.16
N ASN A 281 23.81 4.79 4.77
CA ASN A 281 22.89 5.79 5.31
C ASN A 281 23.02 5.97 6.84
N PHE A 282 24.14 5.59 7.43
CA PHE A 282 24.43 5.80 8.84
C PHE A 282 24.71 7.28 9.08
N MET A 283 24.07 7.85 10.10
CA MET A 283 24.16 9.26 10.41
C MET A 283 24.80 9.48 11.78
N LEU A 284 25.81 10.34 11.81
CA LEU A 284 26.35 10.94 13.05
C LEU A 284 25.79 12.36 13.17
N ALA A 285 25.65 12.85 14.41
CA ALA A 285 25.31 14.25 14.65
C ALA A 285 26.01 14.77 15.91
N PHE A 286 26.43 16.03 15.86
CA PHE A 286 27.15 16.69 16.94
C PHE A 286 26.51 18.05 17.24
N LEU A 287 26.31 18.32 18.53
CA LEU A 287 25.79 19.60 18.97
C LEU A 287 26.86 20.69 18.84
N LEU A 288 26.57 21.71 18.05
CA LEU A 288 27.34 22.94 17.96
C LEU A 288 26.70 24.02 18.84
N LYS A 289 27.52 24.79 19.54
CA LYS A 289 27.04 25.94 20.33
C LYS A 289 26.52 27.05 19.43
N GLU A 290 27.18 27.24 18.28
CA GLU A 290 26.83 28.23 17.29
C GLU A 290 27.10 27.70 15.87
N LYS A 291 26.40 28.24 14.87
CA LYS A 291 26.60 27.91 13.47
C LYS A 291 27.85 28.63 12.92
N THR A 292 29.03 28.24 13.35
CA THR A 292 30.32 28.84 12.96
C THR A 292 31.31 27.81 12.45
N ASN A 293 32.26 28.27 11.65
CA ASN A 293 33.35 27.41 11.14
C ASN A 293 34.20 26.87 12.28
N GLU A 294 34.44 27.65 13.33
CA GLU A 294 35.24 27.22 14.50
C GLU A 294 34.58 26.05 15.25
N GLU A 295 33.26 26.05 15.40
CA GLU A 295 32.56 24.93 16.02
C GLU A 295 32.64 23.66 15.16
N VAL A 296 32.55 23.78 13.83
CA VAL A 296 32.78 22.66 12.91
C VAL A 296 34.18 22.13 13.04
N LYS A 297 35.21 23.00 13.04
CA LYS A 297 36.62 22.62 13.26
C LYS A 297 36.85 21.91 14.58
N ARG A 298 36.21 22.38 15.66
CA ARG A 298 36.26 21.75 16.99
C ARG A 298 35.79 20.30 16.93
N VAL A 299 34.67 20.04 16.23
CA VAL A 299 34.14 18.67 16.08
C VAL A 299 35.09 17.79 15.28
N PHE A 300 35.65 18.29 14.17
CA PHE A 300 36.56 17.49 13.34
C PHE A 300 37.92 17.23 14.04
N ARG A 301 38.45 18.16 14.84
CA ARG A 301 39.62 17.89 15.70
C ARG A 301 39.32 16.76 16.67
N TRP A 302 38.17 16.83 17.36
CA TRP A 302 37.74 15.77 18.26
C TRP A 302 37.56 14.40 17.53
N ILE A 303 36.99 14.39 16.34
CA ILE A 303 36.87 13.14 15.55
C ILE A 303 38.24 12.57 15.22
N LYS A 304 39.21 13.40 14.81
CA LYS A 304 40.60 12.98 14.54
C LYS A 304 41.27 12.41 15.81
N GLU A 305 41.11 13.04 16.93
CA GLU A 305 41.61 12.54 18.23
C GLU A 305 41.02 11.16 18.59
N GLN A 306 39.71 10.95 18.37
CA GLN A 306 39.06 9.68 18.69
C GLN A 306 39.47 8.54 17.75
N LEU A 307 39.64 8.82 16.45
CA LEU A 307 39.88 7.81 15.42
C LEU A 307 41.37 7.58 15.14
N GLY A 308 42.20 8.59 15.33
CA GLY A 308 43.52 8.67 14.79
C GLY A 308 43.51 9.01 13.30
N ILE A 309 44.64 9.55 12.79
CA ILE A 309 44.74 10.09 11.42
C ILE A 309 44.51 9.04 10.34
N GLU A 310 45.04 7.84 10.50
CA GLU A 310 44.88 6.76 9.50
C GLU A 310 43.42 6.33 9.32
N LEU A 311 42.69 6.10 10.39
CA LEU A 311 41.29 5.71 10.32
C LEU A 311 40.40 6.88 9.85
N TYR A 312 40.76 8.12 10.26
CA TYR A 312 40.09 9.33 9.75
C TYR A 312 40.23 9.43 8.24
N LYS A 313 41.47 9.29 7.67
CA LYS A 313 41.75 9.32 6.25
C LYS A 313 40.97 8.28 5.46
N GLN A 314 40.84 7.07 6.00
CA GLN A 314 40.05 6.00 5.37
C GLN A 314 38.53 6.30 5.39
N THR A 315 38.04 6.85 6.49
CA THR A 315 36.60 7.04 6.74
C THR A 315 36.05 8.31 6.08
N PHE A 316 36.81 9.42 6.16
CA PHE A 316 36.39 10.74 5.73
C PHE A 316 37.14 11.22 4.47
N ALA A 317 37.65 10.29 3.65
CA ALA A 317 38.41 10.61 2.43
C ALA A 317 37.70 11.61 1.50
N CYS A 318 36.37 11.58 1.45
CA CYS A 318 35.55 12.44 0.60
C CYS A 318 34.32 12.97 1.36
N ILE A 319 34.23 14.28 1.51
CA ILE A 319 33.10 14.98 2.16
C ILE A 319 32.42 15.88 1.10
N LEU A 320 31.09 15.85 1.05
CA LEU A 320 30.28 16.71 0.20
C LEU A 320 29.36 17.57 1.06
N THR A 321 29.43 18.89 0.90
CA THR A 321 28.64 19.84 1.69
C THR A 321 28.03 20.93 0.81
N ASP A 322 27.23 21.85 1.40
CA ASP A 322 26.80 23.08 0.71
C ASP A 322 27.79 24.24 0.96
N ASN A 323 27.45 25.39 0.38
CA ASN A 323 28.28 26.60 0.51
C ASN A 323 27.98 27.40 1.79
N GLY A 324 27.61 26.75 2.88
CA GLY A 324 27.36 27.41 4.15
C GLY A 324 28.62 28.10 4.70
N SER A 325 28.46 29.25 5.35
CA SER A 325 29.57 30.00 5.93
C SER A 325 30.35 29.19 6.97
N GLU A 326 29.67 28.27 7.66
CA GLU A 326 30.30 27.34 8.62
C GLU A 326 31.24 26.34 7.98
N PHE A 327 31.17 26.15 6.66
CA PHE A 327 32.03 25.24 5.89
C PHE A 327 33.06 25.96 4.99
N ALA A 328 33.13 27.29 5.06
CA ALA A 328 33.93 28.11 4.14
C ALA A 328 35.47 27.98 4.33
N ASP A 329 35.94 27.40 5.41
CA ASP A 329 37.35 27.07 5.62
C ASP A 329 37.55 25.58 5.94
N PRO A 330 37.77 24.74 4.91
CA PRO A 330 37.87 23.30 5.10
C PRO A 330 39.28 22.84 5.54
N LYS A 331 40.24 23.73 5.72
CA LYS A 331 41.66 23.35 5.96
C LYS A 331 41.82 22.40 7.14
N THR A 332 41.18 22.68 8.29
CA THR A 332 41.24 21.81 9.48
C THR A 332 40.65 20.43 9.19
N ILE A 333 39.69 20.32 8.27
CA ILE A 333 39.08 19.05 7.88
C ILE A 333 40.02 18.27 6.95
N GLU A 334 40.58 18.96 5.95
CA GLU A 334 41.35 18.39 4.86
C GLU A 334 42.83 18.05 5.17
N ILE A 335 43.41 18.82 6.10
CA ILE A 335 44.87 18.77 6.35
C ILE A 335 45.11 18.21 7.76
N ASP A 336 46.09 17.36 7.86
CA ASP A 336 46.67 16.99 9.16
C ASP A 336 47.53 18.14 9.68
N GLU A 337 47.20 18.63 10.88
CA GLU A 337 47.85 19.80 11.48
C GLU A 337 49.35 19.54 11.86
N GLU A 338 49.72 18.25 12.06
CA GLU A 338 51.10 17.87 12.43
C GLU A 338 52.01 17.68 11.22
N THR A 339 51.50 16.97 10.20
CA THR A 339 52.32 16.60 9.04
C THR A 339 52.15 17.54 7.84
N GLY A 340 51.06 18.33 7.80
CA GLY A 340 50.71 19.14 6.65
C GLY A 340 50.16 18.31 5.47
N GLU A 341 49.99 17.00 5.63
CA GLU A 341 49.46 16.10 4.58
C GLU A 341 47.97 16.31 4.37
N ARG A 342 47.51 16.20 3.10
CA ARG A 342 46.06 16.16 2.85
C ARG A 342 45.52 14.77 3.13
N ILE A 343 44.57 14.70 4.06
CA ILE A 343 43.94 13.48 4.58
C ILE A 343 42.47 13.35 4.19
N CYS A 344 41.88 14.40 3.60
CA CYS A 344 40.48 14.45 3.17
C CYS A 344 40.31 15.40 1.98
N HIS A 345 39.25 15.20 1.20
CA HIS A 345 38.80 16.13 0.17
C HIS A 345 37.40 16.62 0.50
N VAL A 346 37.25 17.93 0.62
CA VAL A 346 35.92 18.57 0.85
C VAL A 346 35.45 19.20 -0.44
N PHE A 347 34.28 18.79 -0.92
CA PHE A 347 33.64 19.32 -2.11
C PHE A 347 32.32 20.01 -1.78
N TYR A 348 31.92 20.93 -2.63
CA TYR A 348 30.76 21.77 -2.42
C TYR A 348 29.71 21.57 -3.54
N CYS A 349 28.44 21.51 -3.12
CA CYS A 349 27.32 21.46 -4.06
C CYS A 349 27.13 22.82 -4.76
N ASP A 350 26.56 22.77 -5.96
CA ASP A 350 26.16 23.98 -6.65
C ASP A 350 25.05 24.73 -5.87
N PRO A 351 25.06 26.07 -5.88
CA PRO A 351 24.02 26.86 -5.23
C PRO A 351 22.60 26.48 -5.73
N GLY A 352 21.68 26.24 -4.82
CA GLY A 352 20.29 25.90 -5.13
C GLY A 352 20.02 24.50 -5.66
N LYS A 353 21.05 23.62 -5.83
CA LYS A 353 20.88 22.24 -6.27
C LYS A 353 20.88 21.25 -5.11
N SER A 354 19.85 21.32 -4.27
CA SER A 354 19.69 20.46 -3.08
C SER A 354 19.74 18.96 -3.39
N GLY A 355 19.33 18.54 -4.60
CA GLY A 355 19.37 17.14 -5.03
C GLY A 355 20.76 16.51 -5.03
N GLN A 356 21.84 17.29 -5.07
CA GLN A 356 23.23 16.80 -5.07
C GLN A 356 23.64 16.13 -3.73
N LYS A 357 23.00 16.53 -2.59
CA LYS A 357 23.12 15.90 -1.27
C LYS A 357 21.78 15.33 -0.78
N GLY A 358 21.02 14.68 -1.65
CA GLY A 358 19.65 14.25 -1.37
C GLY A 358 19.52 13.14 -0.32
N LYS A 359 20.60 12.41 0.03
CA LYS A 359 20.53 11.36 1.06
C LYS A 359 20.48 11.97 2.46
N ILE A 360 21.29 12.98 2.77
CA ILE A 360 21.26 13.64 4.07
C ILE A 360 19.94 14.40 4.27
N GLU A 361 19.40 15.05 3.22
CA GLU A 361 18.11 15.73 3.29
C GLU A 361 16.96 14.77 3.67
N LYS A 362 16.97 13.54 3.11
CA LYS A 362 16.01 12.50 3.49
C LYS A 362 16.20 12.06 4.95
N ASN A 363 17.43 11.97 5.41
CA ASN A 363 17.71 11.63 6.81
C ASN A 363 17.30 12.74 7.76
N HIS A 364 17.41 14.00 7.36
CA HIS A 364 16.88 15.13 8.13
C HIS A 364 15.36 15.05 8.31
N VAL A 365 14.62 14.42 7.39
CA VAL A 365 13.18 14.16 7.59
C VAL A 365 12.98 13.22 8.79
N GLU A 366 13.80 12.20 8.94
CA GLU A 366 13.73 11.29 10.09
C GLU A 366 14.16 11.98 11.40
N LEU A 367 15.24 12.75 11.33
CA LEU A 367 15.69 13.58 12.47
C LEU A 367 14.60 14.55 12.94
N ARG A 368 13.88 15.17 11.99
CA ARG A 368 12.79 16.12 12.28
C ARG A 368 11.53 15.49 12.84
N LYS A 369 11.40 14.16 12.81
CA LYS A 369 10.33 13.48 13.57
C LYS A 369 10.61 13.49 15.06
N VAL A 370 11.87 13.38 15.48
CA VAL A 370 12.30 13.43 16.89
C VAL A 370 12.48 14.88 17.35
N PHE A 371 13.08 15.72 16.50
CA PHE A 371 13.33 17.14 16.75
C PHE A 371 12.52 18.01 15.77
N PRO A 372 11.24 18.32 16.02
CA PRO A 372 10.43 19.14 15.15
C PRO A 372 11.02 20.52 14.90
N LYS A 373 10.59 21.18 13.80
CA LYS A 373 11.00 22.56 13.52
C LYS A 373 10.57 23.50 14.65
N GLY A 374 11.47 24.38 15.06
CA GLY A 374 11.22 25.34 16.14
C GLY A 374 11.63 24.85 17.53
N VAL A 375 12.05 23.59 17.66
CA VAL A 375 12.61 23.06 18.91
C VAL A 375 14.01 23.65 19.14
N PHE A 376 14.35 23.96 20.38
CA PHE A 376 15.66 24.44 20.81
C PHE A 376 16.58 23.26 21.09
N PHE A 377 17.73 23.18 20.39
CA PHE A 377 18.70 22.12 20.64
C PHE A 377 19.47 22.31 21.94
N SER A 378 19.54 23.54 22.44
CA SER A 378 20.19 23.89 23.72
C SER A 378 19.60 23.17 24.95
N ILE A 379 18.35 22.66 24.85
CA ILE A 379 17.72 21.92 25.97
C ILE A 379 18.11 20.43 26.01
N TYR A 380 18.71 19.92 24.94
CA TYR A 380 19.08 18.51 24.84
C TYR A 380 20.55 18.27 25.19
N SER A 381 20.79 17.19 25.92
CA SER A 381 22.14 16.71 26.22
C SER A 381 22.73 15.95 25.03
N LYS A 382 24.04 15.67 25.08
CA LYS A 382 24.70 14.76 24.15
C LYS A 382 24.01 13.37 24.13
N ASP A 383 23.61 12.87 25.28
CA ASP A 383 22.96 11.56 25.43
C ASP A 383 21.58 11.53 24.77
N ASP A 384 20.81 12.62 24.86
CA ASP A 384 19.52 12.74 24.19
C ASP A 384 19.69 12.67 22.65
N ILE A 385 20.73 13.32 22.11
CA ILE A 385 21.05 13.28 20.67
C ILE A 385 21.52 11.87 20.28
N ASN A 386 22.39 11.24 21.05
CA ASN A 386 22.88 9.88 20.83
C ASN A 386 21.74 8.85 20.86
N LEU A 387 20.80 9.00 21.80
CA LEU A 387 19.60 8.18 21.86
C LEU A 387 18.74 8.33 20.60
N ALA A 388 18.47 9.57 20.20
CA ALA A 388 17.72 9.84 18.97
C ALA A 388 18.40 9.22 17.73
N LEU A 389 19.73 9.35 17.61
CA LEU A 389 20.51 8.76 16.53
C LEU A 389 20.50 7.23 16.57
N SER A 390 20.51 6.62 17.76
CA SER A 390 20.39 5.18 17.90
C SER A 390 19.04 4.67 17.33
N HIS A 391 17.94 5.37 17.59
CA HIS A 391 16.65 5.05 16.99
C HIS A 391 16.62 5.29 15.47
N ILE A 392 17.16 6.43 14.99
CA ILE A 392 17.20 6.77 13.56
C ILE A 392 18.04 5.75 12.77
N ASN A 393 19.21 5.37 13.31
CA ASN A 393 20.10 4.40 12.67
C ASN A 393 19.65 2.94 12.83
N SER A 394 18.66 2.69 13.69
CA SER A 394 18.04 1.36 13.85
C SER A 394 16.71 1.23 13.09
N GLU A 395 16.21 2.30 12.44
CA GLU A 395 14.99 2.23 11.64
C GLU A 395 15.21 1.39 10.37
N PRO A 396 14.45 0.30 10.13
CA PRO A 396 14.54 -0.48 8.89
C PRO A 396 14.13 0.36 7.66
N ARG A 397 14.93 0.30 6.59
CA ARG A 397 14.71 1.11 5.39
C ARG A 397 14.55 0.27 4.13
N ALA A 398 13.56 0.59 3.30
CA ALA A 398 13.34 -0.08 2.02
C ALA A 398 14.57 -0.03 1.10
N LEU A 399 15.26 1.12 1.09
CA LEU A 399 16.48 1.32 0.28
C LEU A 399 17.64 0.40 0.68
N LEU A 400 17.67 -0.09 1.92
CA LEU A 400 18.67 -0.99 2.47
C LEU A 400 18.19 -2.45 2.53
N ASN A 401 17.26 -2.84 1.67
CA ASN A 401 16.66 -4.18 1.67
C ASN A 401 16.11 -4.59 3.04
N ARG A 402 15.46 -3.65 3.74
CA ARG A 402 14.90 -3.77 5.09
C ARG A 402 15.91 -3.86 6.22
N ASN A 403 17.20 -3.72 5.93
CA ASN A 403 18.18 -3.53 6.99
C ASN A 403 18.12 -2.10 7.52
N CYS A 404 18.59 -1.89 8.72
CA CYS A 404 18.77 -0.56 9.29
C CYS A 404 20.19 -0.03 9.00
N PRO A 405 20.37 1.31 8.97
CA PRO A 405 21.68 1.93 8.72
C PRO A 405 22.79 1.41 9.62
N GLY A 406 22.52 1.23 10.91
CA GLY A 406 23.52 0.75 11.87
C GLY A 406 24.00 -0.67 11.63
N VAL A 407 23.13 -1.56 11.11
CA VAL A 407 23.55 -2.92 10.71
C VAL A 407 24.38 -2.88 9.44
N VAL A 408 23.96 -2.09 8.46
CA VAL A 408 24.71 -1.95 7.19
C VAL A 408 26.07 -1.27 7.41
N ALA A 409 26.12 -0.28 8.31
CA ALA A 409 27.36 0.41 8.66
C ALA A 409 28.48 -0.52 9.13
N LYS A 410 28.15 -1.59 9.88
CA LYS A 410 29.12 -2.58 10.34
C LYS A 410 29.90 -3.29 9.21
N ALA A 411 29.36 -3.29 7.98
CA ALA A 411 30.04 -3.86 6.80
C ALA A 411 30.97 -2.87 6.11
N PHE A 412 30.86 -1.57 6.38
CA PHE A 412 31.59 -0.52 5.67
C PHE A 412 32.43 0.38 6.58
N LEU A 413 32.12 0.46 7.86
CA LEU A 413 32.74 1.37 8.82
C LEU A 413 33.36 0.61 9.97
N ASP A 414 34.48 1.12 10.46
CA ASP A 414 35.10 0.62 11.69
C ASP A 414 34.19 0.88 12.91
N ILE A 415 34.26 0.00 13.88
CA ILE A 415 33.45 0.10 15.10
C ILE A 415 33.68 1.42 15.87
N LYS A 416 34.90 1.97 15.85
CA LYS A 416 35.22 3.26 16.45
C LYS A 416 34.39 4.39 15.84
N VAL A 417 34.22 4.38 14.52
CA VAL A 417 33.38 5.37 13.80
C VAL A 417 31.91 5.25 14.23
N ILE A 418 31.40 4.02 14.27
CA ILE A 418 30.01 3.74 14.69
C ILE A 418 29.78 4.19 16.15
N SER A 419 30.78 4.09 16.99
CA SER A 419 30.72 4.42 18.40
C SER A 419 30.91 5.91 18.72
N LEU A 420 31.21 6.78 17.77
CA LEU A 420 31.40 8.24 18.01
C LEU A 420 30.19 8.92 18.64
N ASN A 421 28.99 8.42 18.38
CA ASN A 421 27.73 8.85 19.02
C ASN A 421 27.13 7.77 19.92
N ASP A 422 27.95 6.93 20.53
CA ASP A 422 27.51 5.88 21.48
C ASP A 422 26.35 5.03 20.91
N TYR A 423 26.41 4.74 19.60
CA TYR A 423 25.34 4.00 18.91
C TYR A 423 25.12 2.63 19.54
N HIS A 424 23.88 2.35 19.88
CA HIS A 424 23.41 1.03 20.24
C HIS A 424 22.20 0.63 19.40
N PHE A 425 22.15 -0.66 19.05
CA PHE A 425 21.07 -1.17 18.21
C PHE A 425 19.75 -1.23 19.00
N ILE A 426 18.71 -0.62 18.43
CA ILE A 426 17.33 -0.69 18.95
C ILE A 426 16.57 -1.73 18.13
N LYS A 427 15.84 -2.62 18.80
CA LYS A 427 15.00 -3.61 18.11
C LYS A 427 13.94 -2.91 17.25
N PRO A 428 13.59 -3.43 16.06
CA PRO A 428 12.67 -2.77 15.15
C PRO A 428 11.34 -2.34 15.78
N ASP A 429 10.76 -3.15 16.67
CA ASP A 429 9.48 -2.86 17.33
C ASP A 429 9.60 -1.81 18.44
N GLU A 430 10.81 -1.57 18.92
CA GLU A 430 11.11 -0.57 19.95
C GLU A 430 11.53 0.79 19.34
N VAL A 431 11.80 0.82 18.04
CA VAL A 431 12.16 2.07 17.34
C VAL A 431 11.01 3.05 17.41
N THR A 432 11.27 4.23 17.95
CA THR A 432 10.33 5.34 18.07
C THR A 432 10.96 6.60 17.50
N LEU A 433 10.35 7.19 16.47
CA LEU A 433 10.77 8.47 15.90
C LEU A 433 9.68 9.51 16.20
N HIS A 434 9.67 9.98 17.46
CA HIS A 434 8.71 10.95 17.95
C HIS A 434 9.36 11.78 19.08
N PRO A 435 8.96 13.05 19.31
CA PRO A 435 9.52 13.87 20.39
C PRO A 435 9.37 13.25 21.78
N ASP A 436 8.34 12.41 21.99
CA ASP A 436 8.13 11.72 23.28
C ASP A 436 9.27 10.77 23.66
N LEU A 437 10.12 10.37 22.69
CA LEU A 437 11.34 9.62 22.95
C LEU A 437 12.24 10.31 23.99
N LEU A 438 12.31 11.64 23.93
CA LEU A 438 13.21 12.48 24.75
C LEU A 438 12.52 13.13 25.95
N LYS A 439 11.21 12.91 26.13
CA LYS A 439 10.53 13.36 27.35
C LYS A 439 11.02 12.53 28.53
N LYS A 440 11.69 13.17 29.47
CA LYS A 440 12.02 12.55 30.77
C LYS A 440 10.69 12.18 31.41
N LYS A 441 10.52 10.88 31.74
CA LYS A 441 9.40 10.39 32.54
C LYS A 441 9.39 10.95 33.92
#